data_451f78f16b8e111707bf920773ffbc64
#
_entry.id   451f78f16b8e111707bf920773ffbc64
#
_cell.length_a   1.000
_cell.length_b   1.000
_cell.length_c   1.000
_cell.angle_alpha   90.00
_cell.angle_beta   90.00
_cell.angle_gamma   90.00
#
_symmetry.space_group_name_H-M   'P 1'
#
loop_
_entity.id
_entity.type
_entity.pdbx_description
1 polymer ?
#
loop_
_entity_poly.entity_id
_entity_poly.type
_entity_poly.pdbx_seq_one_letter_code
_entity_poly.pdbx_strand_id
1 'polypeptide(L)'
;FIVEMATLIKRMTVDVLHIVGDIFDRGPHADVILDHLMQHHNVDIQWGNHDVMWMGAAAGSDVCVATAVRNCVQYDNLDMLENGYGINLLPLAVFSTEQYSAGDACVFKPRKLPEEPFKPRDLNLYARMHKAISVILFKLEGQAIRRHPEYRMDDRDMLSRVNWEKGTLTLDGKEYPLRDTDFPTIDPADPTKLTEEEEALMGQLVSAFMHSERLQQHARFLY
;
A
#
# COMPACT_ATOMS: atom_id res chain seq x y z
N PHE A 1 -7.71 -38.84 10.02
CA PHE A 1 -7.96 -39.11 11.44
C PHE A 1 -7.18 -38.16 12.36
N ILE A 2 -5.82 -38.06 12.26
CA ILE A 2 -5.02 -37.18 13.14
C ILE A 2 -5.42 -35.70 12.95
N VAL A 3 -5.60 -35.26 11.72
CA VAL A 3 -6.02 -33.88 11.42
C VAL A 3 -7.41 -33.59 12.02
N GLU A 4 -8.36 -34.51 11.84
CA GLU A 4 -9.72 -34.38 12.39
C GLU A 4 -9.72 -34.33 13.92
N MET A 5 -8.90 -35.17 14.55
CA MET A 5 -8.74 -35.15 16.01
C MET A 5 -8.11 -33.83 16.49
N ALA A 6 -7.09 -33.33 15.80
CA ALA A 6 -6.49 -32.02 16.12
C ALA A 6 -7.50 -30.88 15.96
N THR A 7 -8.30 -30.91 14.92
CA THR A 7 -9.39 -29.95 14.69
C THR A 7 -10.45 -30.01 15.80
N LEU A 8 -10.84 -31.21 16.20
CA LEU A 8 -11.77 -31.39 17.31
C LEU A 8 -11.22 -30.85 18.62
N ILE A 9 -9.96 -31.16 18.94
CA ILE A 9 -9.29 -30.64 20.14
C ILE A 9 -9.27 -29.12 20.15
N LYS A 10 -8.90 -28.49 19.02
CA LYS A 10 -8.92 -27.01 18.89
C LYS A 10 -10.31 -26.43 19.18
N ARG A 11 -11.35 -27.02 18.59
CA ARG A 11 -12.74 -26.57 18.79
C ARG A 11 -13.25 -26.75 20.23
N MET A 12 -12.73 -27.74 20.94
CA MET A 12 -13.11 -28.00 22.33
C MET A 12 -12.32 -27.16 23.34
N THR A 13 -11.14 -26.66 22.98
CA THR A 13 -10.25 -25.93 23.90
C THR A 13 -10.25 -24.42 23.71
N VAL A 14 -10.68 -23.94 22.55
CA VAL A 14 -10.73 -22.51 22.22
C VAL A 14 -12.15 -22.14 21.84
N ASP A 15 -12.86 -21.45 22.72
CA ASP A 15 -14.25 -21.01 22.46
C ASP A 15 -14.29 -19.87 21.45
N VAL A 16 -13.40 -18.89 21.61
CA VAL A 16 -13.28 -17.72 20.73
C VAL A 16 -11.83 -17.40 20.48
N LEU A 17 -11.45 -17.21 19.25
CA LEU A 17 -10.15 -16.67 18.85
C LEU A 17 -10.30 -15.16 18.63
N HIS A 18 -9.73 -14.35 19.50
CA HIS A 18 -9.74 -12.90 19.38
C HIS A 18 -8.48 -12.40 18.69
N ILE A 19 -8.65 -11.68 17.57
CA ILE A 19 -7.57 -11.05 16.80
C ILE A 19 -7.57 -9.55 17.08
N VAL A 20 -6.42 -9.03 17.48
CA VAL A 20 -6.27 -7.61 17.88
C VAL A 20 -6.02 -6.65 16.72
N GLY A 21 -6.11 -7.14 15.48
CA GLY A 21 -5.97 -6.34 14.27
C GLY A 21 -4.56 -6.22 13.70
N ASP A 22 -4.44 -5.34 12.70
CA ASP A 22 -3.25 -5.12 11.89
C ASP A 22 -2.69 -6.40 11.22
N ILE A 23 -3.61 -7.25 10.73
CA ILE A 23 -3.27 -8.46 9.97
C ILE A 23 -2.47 -8.09 8.71
N PHE A 24 -2.83 -6.96 8.10
CA PHE A 24 -2.20 -6.42 6.90
C PHE A 24 -1.04 -5.44 7.15
N ASP A 25 -0.46 -5.39 8.35
CA ASP A 25 0.72 -4.55 8.57
C ASP A 25 1.90 -5.08 7.74
N ARG A 26 3.10 -4.88 8.09
CA ARG A 26 4.33 -5.09 7.30
C ARG A 26 4.71 -6.55 7.06
N GLY A 27 4.07 -7.48 7.75
CA GLY A 27 4.34 -8.92 7.62
C GLY A 27 3.88 -9.50 6.28
N PRO A 28 4.53 -10.57 5.80
CA PRO A 28 4.08 -11.32 4.63
C PRO A 28 2.87 -12.20 4.96
N HIS A 29 2.18 -12.65 3.92
CA HIS A 29 1.16 -13.71 4.00
C HIS A 29 -0.09 -13.39 4.83
N ALA A 30 -0.53 -12.13 4.90
CA ALA A 30 -1.82 -11.78 5.48
C ALA A 30 -2.98 -12.55 4.81
N ASP A 31 -2.87 -12.79 3.52
CA ASP A 31 -3.80 -13.59 2.72
C ASP A 31 -3.94 -15.03 3.25
N VAL A 32 -2.84 -15.67 3.61
CA VAL A 32 -2.83 -17.04 4.18
C VAL A 32 -3.39 -17.04 5.61
N ILE A 33 -3.05 -16.01 6.40
CA ILE A 33 -3.59 -15.86 7.76
C ILE A 33 -5.12 -15.76 7.71
N LEU A 34 -5.66 -14.92 6.83
CA LEU A 34 -7.11 -14.74 6.69
C LEU A 34 -7.81 -16.02 6.22
N ASP A 35 -7.24 -16.79 5.28
CA ASP A 35 -7.78 -18.10 4.90
C ASP A 35 -7.88 -19.06 6.11
N HIS A 36 -6.89 -19.06 6.99
CA HIS A 36 -6.93 -19.87 8.21
C HIS A 36 -7.96 -19.35 9.22
N LEU A 37 -8.09 -18.05 9.39
CA LEU A 37 -9.07 -17.44 10.28
C LEU A 37 -10.51 -17.74 9.81
N MET A 38 -10.77 -17.67 8.50
CA MET A 38 -12.08 -18.01 7.92
C MET A 38 -12.48 -19.46 8.14
N GLN A 39 -11.52 -20.36 8.35
CA GLN A 39 -11.77 -21.77 8.65
C GLN A 39 -11.95 -22.05 10.15
N HIS A 40 -11.64 -21.06 11.01
CA HIS A 40 -11.81 -21.23 12.44
C HIS A 40 -13.29 -21.13 12.84
N HIS A 41 -13.73 -21.95 13.81
CA HIS A 41 -15.14 -22.08 14.15
C HIS A 41 -15.76 -20.85 14.81
N ASN A 42 -14.96 -20.02 15.47
CA ASN A 42 -15.42 -18.78 16.13
C ASN A 42 -14.28 -17.79 16.24
N VAL A 43 -14.35 -16.69 15.50
CA VAL A 43 -13.33 -15.63 15.43
C VAL A 43 -14.01 -14.31 15.71
N ASP A 44 -13.38 -13.52 16.55
CA ASP A 44 -13.70 -12.11 16.79
C ASP A 44 -12.49 -11.27 16.39
N ILE A 45 -12.71 -10.24 15.56
CA ILE A 45 -11.66 -9.42 14.99
C ILE A 45 -11.85 -7.97 15.36
N GLN A 46 -10.85 -7.38 15.99
CA GLN A 46 -10.74 -5.94 16.15
C GLN A 46 -9.87 -5.38 15.00
N TRP A 47 -10.34 -4.35 14.32
CA TRP A 47 -9.61 -3.79 13.19
C TRP A 47 -8.45 -2.91 13.63
N GLY A 48 -7.27 -3.14 13.06
CA GLY A 48 -6.20 -2.16 13.03
C GLY A 48 -6.38 -1.17 11.87
N ASN A 49 -5.56 -0.12 11.84
CA ASN A 49 -5.61 0.87 10.76
C ASN A 49 -5.24 0.26 9.39
N HIS A 50 -4.35 -0.73 9.36
CA HIS A 50 -4.01 -1.43 8.12
C HIS A 50 -5.18 -2.26 7.59
N ASP A 51 -5.94 -2.90 8.44
CA ASP A 51 -7.11 -3.69 8.02
C ASP A 51 -8.19 -2.79 7.42
N VAL A 52 -8.48 -1.66 8.07
CA VAL A 52 -9.44 -0.64 7.55
C VAL A 52 -8.98 -0.11 6.19
N MET A 53 -7.68 0.18 6.04
CA MET A 53 -7.11 0.64 4.78
C MET A 53 -7.27 -0.40 3.66
N TRP A 54 -7.04 -1.69 3.95
CA TRP A 54 -7.22 -2.76 2.97
C TRP A 54 -8.70 -3.01 2.63
N MET A 55 -9.62 -2.88 3.59
CA MET A 55 -11.06 -2.88 3.29
C MET A 55 -11.45 -1.70 2.39
N GLY A 56 -10.88 -0.51 2.63
CA GLY A 56 -11.04 0.65 1.75
C GLY A 56 -10.50 0.42 0.34
N ALA A 57 -9.34 -0.25 0.22
CA ALA A 57 -8.77 -0.63 -1.07
C ALA A 57 -9.67 -1.63 -1.82
N ALA A 58 -10.18 -2.65 -1.14
CA ALA A 58 -11.15 -3.59 -1.71
C ALA A 58 -12.46 -2.92 -2.15
N ALA A 59 -12.86 -1.85 -1.47
CA ALA A 59 -14.03 -1.03 -1.84
C ALA A 59 -13.75 -0.03 -2.99
N GLY A 60 -12.52 0.06 -3.49
CA GLY A 60 -12.15 0.89 -4.63
C GLY A 60 -11.70 2.31 -4.28
N SER A 61 -11.32 2.58 -3.02
CA SER A 61 -10.70 3.84 -2.65
C SER A 61 -9.30 3.95 -3.26
N ASP A 62 -9.08 4.90 -4.15
CA ASP A 62 -7.82 5.14 -4.83
C ASP A 62 -6.65 5.40 -3.84
N VAL A 63 -6.87 6.23 -2.83
CA VAL A 63 -5.88 6.49 -1.76
C VAL A 63 -5.52 5.21 -1.01
N CYS A 64 -6.51 4.38 -0.66
CA CYS A 64 -6.28 3.12 0.03
C CYS A 64 -5.54 2.11 -0.86
N VAL A 65 -5.88 2.02 -2.15
CA VAL A 65 -5.19 1.18 -3.13
C VAL A 65 -3.73 1.62 -3.28
N ALA A 66 -3.49 2.92 -3.48
CA ALA A 66 -2.13 3.45 -3.58
C ALA A 66 -1.32 3.17 -2.30
N THR A 67 -1.93 3.31 -1.12
CA THR A 67 -1.30 3.02 0.18
C THR A 67 -0.96 1.54 0.33
N ALA A 68 -1.89 0.63 -0.02
CA ALA A 68 -1.67 -0.82 0.04
C ALA A 68 -0.52 -1.24 -0.89
N VAL A 69 -0.54 -0.79 -2.15
CA VAL A 69 0.52 -1.08 -3.12
C VAL A 69 1.87 -0.52 -2.66
N ARG A 70 1.90 0.75 -2.22
CA ARG A 70 3.13 1.37 -1.70
C ARG A 70 3.71 0.60 -0.53
N ASN A 71 2.88 0.18 0.43
CA ASN A 71 3.33 -0.60 1.57
C ASN A 71 3.90 -1.95 1.13
N CYS A 72 3.23 -2.66 0.23
CA CYS A 72 3.72 -3.94 -0.29
C CYS A 72 5.06 -3.78 -1.03
N VAL A 73 5.24 -2.73 -1.85
CA VAL A 73 6.52 -2.44 -2.50
C VAL A 73 7.60 -2.11 -1.47
N GLN A 74 7.26 -1.30 -0.45
CA GLN A 74 8.21 -0.85 0.57
C GLN A 74 8.74 -2.00 1.43
N TYR A 75 7.92 -3.00 1.71
CA TYR A 75 8.25 -4.14 2.59
C TYR A 75 8.48 -5.45 1.84
N ASP A 76 8.63 -5.41 0.50
CA ASP A 76 8.86 -6.58 -0.37
C ASP A 76 7.76 -7.67 -0.28
N ASN A 77 6.49 -7.24 -0.09
CA ASN A 77 5.33 -8.12 0.00
C ASN A 77 4.55 -8.23 -1.32
N LEU A 78 5.24 -8.11 -2.47
CA LEU A 78 4.59 -8.14 -3.78
C LEU A 78 3.98 -9.50 -4.11
N ASP A 79 4.58 -10.59 -3.61
CA ASP A 79 4.03 -11.94 -3.79
C ASP A 79 2.60 -12.07 -3.23
N MET A 80 2.27 -11.36 -2.16
CA MET A 80 0.90 -11.33 -1.61
C MET A 80 -0.07 -10.64 -2.58
N LEU A 81 0.33 -9.55 -3.24
CA LEU A 81 -0.51 -8.90 -4.25
C LEU A 81 -0.66 -9.77 -5.49
N GLU A 82 0.46 -10.24 -6.07
CA GLU A 82 0.45 -10.93 -7.37
C GLU A 82 -0.06 -12.36 -7.25
N ASN A 83 0.52 -13.17 -6.36
CA ASN A 83 0.17 -14.58 -6.20
C ASN A 83 -0.96 -14.81 -5.21
N GLY A 84 -1.04 -13.99 -4.15
CA GLY A 84 -2.08 -14.06 -3.14
C GLY A 84 -3.43 -13.56 -3.64
N TYR A 85 -3.48 -12.38 -4.21
CA TYR A 85 -4.71 -11.71 -4.62
C TYR A 85 -4.92 -11.59 -6.12
N GLY A 86 -3.95 -12.01 -6.95
CA GLY A 86 -4.02 -11.94 -8.41
C GLY A 86 -3.95 -10.50 -8.96
N ILE A 87 -3.39 -9.57 -8.18
CA ILE A 87 -3.26 -8.16 -8.56
C ILE A 87 -1.98 -7.97 -9.34
N ASN A 88 -2.08 -7.74 -10.65
CA ASN A 88 -0.93 -7.59 -11.53
C ASN A 88 -0.25 -6.23 -11.35
N LEU A 89 1.04 -6.22 -11.02
CA LEU A 89 1.85 -5.01 -10.84
C LEU A 89 2.68 -4.63 -12.08
N LEU A 90 2.57 -5.38 -13.19
CA LEU A 90 3.27 -5.04 -14.43
C LEU A 90 2.96 -3.61 -14.93
N PRO A 91 1.72 -3.09 -14.87
CA PRO A 91 1.45 -1.71 -15.24
C PRO A 91 2.27 -0.69 -14.43
N LEU A 92 2.41 -0.89 -13.11
CA LEU A 92 3.24 -0.03 -12.26
C LEU A 92 4.73 -0.16 -12.61
N ALA A 93 5.21 -1.37 -12.90
CA ALA A 93 6.60 -1.62 -13.30
C ALA A 93 6.94 -0.90 -14.62
N VAL A 94 6.06 -0.99 -15.62
CA VAL A 94 6.22 -0.30 -16.91
C VAL A 94 6.20 1.21 -16.71
N PHE A 95 5.16 1.75 -16.09
CA PHE A 95 5.04 3.17 -15.81
C PHE A 95 6.27 3.73 -15.08
N SER A 96 6.72 3.04 -14.03
CA SER A 96 7.88 3.47 -13.25
C SER A 96 9.18 3.47 -14.05
N THR A 97 9.30 2.58 -15.03
CA THR A 97 10.48 2.48 -15.90
C THR A 97 10.48 3.58 -16.98
N GLU A 98 9.31 3.95 -17.46
CA GLU A 98 9.14 5.00 -18.48
C GLU A 98 9.30 6.41 -17.87
N GLN A 99 8.75 6.64 -16.68
CA GLN A 99 8.69 7.97 -16.06
C GLN A 99 9.91 8.30 -15.21
N TYR A 100 10.54 7.32 -14.55
CA TYR A 100 11.62 7.56 -13.60
C TYR A 100 12.94 6.98 -14.08
N SER A 101 13.98 7.80 -14.11
CA SER A 101 15.32 7.38 -14.51
C SER A 101 15.91 6.37 -13.50
N ALA A 102 16.92 5.60 -13.94
CA ALA A 102 17.67 4.69 -13.06
C ALA A 102 18.58 5.41 -12.06
N GLY A 103 18.62 6.75 -12.11
CA GLY A 103 19.40 7.57 -11.21
C GLY A 103 18.87 7.54 -9.80
N ASP A 104 19.74 7.26 -8.88
CA ASP A 104 19.65 7.43 -7.42
C ASP A 104 18.34 7.02 -6.71
N ALA A 105 17.83 5.84 -7.05
CA ALA A 105 16.72 5.23 -6.34
C ALA A 105 17.05 4.85 -4.87
N CYS A 106 18.19 5.32 -4.34
CA CYS A 106 18.67 5.01 -2.98
C CYS A 106 17.69 5.33 -1.87
N VAL A 107 16.94 6.43 -2.03
CA VAL A 107 15.98 6.91 -1.01
C VAL A 107 14.76 6.00 -0.92
N PHE A 108 14.35 5.41 -2.05
CA PHE A 108 13.15 4.58 -2.18
C PHE A 108 13.43 3.08 -2.16
N LYS A 109 14.62 2.65 -1.74
CA LYS A 109 14.91 1.22 -1.60
C LYS A 109 13.91 0.54 -0.68
N PRO A 110 13.41 -0.65 -1.03
CA PRO A 110 12.57 -1.43 -0.15
C PRO A 110 13.25 -1.67 1.20
N ARG A 111 12.49 -1.61 2.27
CA ARG A 111 12.94 -1.96 3.62
C ARG A 111 12.76 -3.46 3.80
N LYS A 112 13.81 -4.14 4.21
CA LYS A 112 13.79 -5.56 4.45
C LYS A 112 13.60 -5.87 5.94
N LEU A 113 12.77 -6.87 6.23
CA LEU A 113 12.81 -7.54 7.53
C LEU A 113 14.11 -8.36 7.60
N PRO A 114 14.84 -8.39 8.75
CA PRO A 114 16.23 -8.86 8.83
C PRO A 114 16.48 -10.35 8.49
N GLU A 115 15.47 -11.17 8.37
CA GLU A 115 15.57 -12.62 8.37
C GLU A 115 15.46 -13.31 7.01
N GLU A 116 15.16 -12.60 5.93
CA GLU A 116 15.04 -13.23 4.61
C GLU A 116 16.12 -12.75 3.62
N PRO A 117 16.77 -13.68 2.89
CA PRO A 117 17.70 -13.29 1.82
C PRO A 117 16.91 -12.62 0.68
N PHE A 118 17.41 -11.49 0.15
CA PHE A 118 16.84 -10.87 -1.05
C PHE A 118 16.79 -11.89 -2.18
N LYS A 119 15.61 -12.19 -2.71
CA LYS A 119 15.51 -12.76 -4.04
C LYS A 119 16.23 -11.79 -4.99
N PRO A 120 17.01 -12.26 -5.96
CA PRO A 120 17.70 -11.38 -6.91
C PRO A 120 16.67 -10.74 -7.85
N ARG A 121 15.96 -9.76 -7.34
CA ARG A 121 15.06 -8.91 -8.07
C ARG A 121 15.81 -7.61 -8.37
N ASP A 122 15.44 -6.93 -9.45
CA ASP A 122 16.03 -5.64 -9.78
C ASP A 122 15.63 -4.59 -8.74
N LEU A 123 16.51 -4.36 -7.74
CA LEU A 123 16.30 -3.36 -6.70
C LEU A 123 16.07 -1.96 -7.25
N ASN A 124 16.60 -1.66 -8.44
CA ASN A 124 16.39 -0.38 -9.09
C ASN A 124 14.95 -0.27 -9.61
N LEU A 125 14.39 -1.36 -10.13
CA LEU A 125 12.99 -1.40 -10.55
C LEU A 125 12.05 -1.20 -9.34
N TYR A 126 12.31 -1.93 -8.24
CA TYR A 126 11.50 -1.78 -7.02
C TYR A 126 11.57 -0.37 -6.45
N ALA A 127 12.75 0.24 -6.43
CA ALA A 127 12.89 1.60 -5.94
C ALA A 127 12.15 2.61 -6.84
N ARG A 128 12.14 2.41 -8.17
CA ARG A 128 11.33 3.23 -9.09
C ARG A 128 9.83 3.02 -8.89
N MET A 129 9.38 1.77 -8.74
CA MET A 129 7.99 1.46 -8.42
C MET A 129 7.56 2.12 -7.10
N HIS A 130 8.41 2.03 -6.06
CA HIS A 130 8.14 2.66 -4.77
C HIS A 130 8.07 4.18 -4.87
N LYS A 131 8.98 4.81 -5.63
CA LYS A 131 8.96 6.26 -5.90
C LYS A 131 7.67 6.64 -6.64
N ALA A 132 7.35 5.96 -7.73
CA ALA A 132 6.18 6.22 -8.55
C ALA A 132 4.88 6.17 -7.75
N ILE A 133 4.64 5.06 -7.07
CA ILE A 133 3.41 4.91 -6.27
C ILE A 133 3.37 5.85 -5.06
N SER A 134 4.53 6.24 -4.49
CA SER A 134 4.58 7.22 -3.40
C SER A 134 4.22 8.63 -3.88
N VAL A 135 4.67 9.03 -5.07
CA VAL A 135 4.29 10.32 -5.67
C VAL A 135 2.78 10.35 -5.95
N ILE A 136 2.25 9.31 -6.58
CA ILE A 136 0.81 9.17 -6.82
C ILE A 136 0.03 9.24 -5.50
N LEU A 137 0.47 8.52 -4.47
CA LEU A 137 -0.18 8.55 -3.16
C LEU A 137 -0.23 9.97 -2.57
N PHE A 138 0.89 10.71 -2.57
CA PHE A 138 0.91 12.09 -2.06
C PHE A 138 -0.02 13.02 -2.85
N LYS A 139 -0.15 12.83 -4.17
CA LYS A 139 -1.13 13.57 -4.98
C LYS A 139 -2.56 13.28 -4.54
N LEU A 140 -2.89 11.99 -4.42
CA LEU A 140 -4.23 11.54 -3.99
C LEU A 140 -4.56 11.97 -2.56
N GLU A 141 -3.60 11.89 -1.63
CA GLU A 141 -3.76 12.40 -0.25
C GLU A 141 -4.05 13.90 -0.24
N GLY A 142 -3.28 14.71 -0.99
CA GLY A 142 -3.52 16.15 -1.11
C GLY A 142 -4.90 16.47 -1.69
N GLN A 143 -5.34 15.72 -2.70
CA GLN A 143 -6.70 15.86 -3.24
C GLN A 143 -7.77 15.47 -2.22
N ALA A 144 -7.58 14.38 -1.45
CA ALA A 144 -8.51 13.95 -0.42
C ALA A 144 -8.62 14.99 0.71
N ILE A 145 -7.50 15.54 1.17
CA ILE A 145 -7.45 16.59 2.19
C ILE A 145 -8.23 17.84 1.71
N ARG A 146 -8.02 18.26 0.47
CA ARG A 146 -8.72 19.42 -0.09
C ARG A 146 -10.24 19.20 -0.28
N ARG A 147 -10.66 17.95 -0.55
CA ARG A 147 -12.10 17.60 -0.63
C ARG A 147 -12.77 17.56 0.75
N HIS A 148 -11.99 17.35 1.81
CA HIS A 148 -12.45 17.14 3.18
C HIS A 148 -11.79 18.09 4.18
N PRO A 149 -11.99 19.41 4.06
CA PRO A 149 -11.39 20.40 4.96
C PRO A 149 -11.82 20.21 6.44
N GLU A 150 -12.96 19.55 6.66
CA GLU A 150 -13.44 19.18 8.00
C GLU A 150 -12.49 18.26 8.77
N TYR A 151 -11.61 17.52 8.06
CA TYR A 151 -10.60 16.64 8.69
C TYR A 151 -9.43 17.41 9.30
N ARG A 152 -9.27 18.70 8.94
CA ARG A 152 -8.19 19.56 9.46
C ARG A 152 -6.80 18.95 9.30
N MET A 153 -6.53 18.37 8.12
CA MET A 153 -5.30 17.67 7.80
C MET A 153 -4.39 18.46 6.84
N ASP A 154 -4.56 19.78 6.73
CA ASP A 154 -3.77 20.62 5.80
C ASP A 154 -2.27 20.54 6.06
N ASP A 155 -1.87 20.24 7.31
CA ASP A 155 -0.47 20.00 7.68
C ASP A 155 0.13 18.74 7.04
N ARG A 156 -0.69 17.86 6.49
CA ARG A 156 -0.30 16.61 5.79
C ARG A 156 -0.32 16.71 4.28
N ASP A 157 -0.79 17.80 3.69
CA ASP A 157 -0.63 18.06 2.24
C ASP A 157 0.83 18.42 1.94
N MET A 158 1.68 17.39 1.82
CA MET A 158 3.12 17.53 1.70
C MET A 158 3.53 18.22 0.41
N LEU A 159 2.90 17.91 -0.71
CA LEU A 159 3.29 18.46 -2.03
C LEU A 159 3.05 19.96 -2.12
N SER A 160 2.01 20.49 -1.49
CA SER A 160 1.71 21.92 -1.43
C SER A 160 2.69 22.71 -0.56
N ARG A 161 3.49 22.03 0.26
CA ARG A 161 4.48 22.64 1.16
C ARG A 161 5.90 22.63 0.59
N VAL A 162 6.07 22.05 -0.59
CA VAL A 162 7.36 22.00 -1.30
C VAL A 162 7.58 23.30 -2.05
N ASN A 163 8.76 23.90 -1.84
CA ASN A 163 9.26 24.95 -2.73
C ASN A 163 10.04 24.26 -3.86
N TRP A 164 9.40 24.13 -5.00
CA TRP A 164 9.94 23.41 -6.16
C TRP A 164 11.14 24.09 -6.81
N GLU A 165 11.25 25.44 -6.70
CA GLU A 165 12.40 26.16 -7.22
C GLU A 165 13.66 25.96 -6.37
N LYS A 166 13.49 25.92 -5.04
CA LYS A 166 14.60 25.73 -4.10
C LYS A 166 14.87 24.26 -3.79
N GLY A 167 13.97 23.34 -4.12
CA GLY A 167 14.05 21.95 -3.71
C GLY A 167 13.98 21.76 -2.19
N THR A 168 13.11 22.52 -1.50
CA THR A 168 12.96 22.46 -0.05
C THR A 168 11.52 22.18 0.37
N LEU A 169 11.35 21.53 1.52
CA LEU A 169 10.07 21.29 2.17
C LEU A 169 10.01 22.06 3.49
N THR A 170 8.93 22.81 3.73
CA THR A 170 8.73 23.51 5.00
C THR A 170 7.88 22.68 5.96
N LEU A 171 8.45 22.30 7.11
CA LEU A 171 7.76 21.61 8.20
C LEU A 171 7.94 22.39 9.49
N ASP A 172 6.86 22.72 10.19
CA ASP A 172 6.86 23.44 11.46
C ASP A 172 7.70 24.74 11.42
N GLY A 173 7.63 25.47 10.30
CA GLY A 173 8.34 26.72 10.08
C GLY A 173 9.84 26.54 9.78
N LYS A 174 10.34 25.30 9.60
CA LYS A 174 11.72 25.02 9.21
C LYS A 174 11.79 24.49 7.79
N GLU A 175 12.78 24.95 7.03
CA GLU A 175 13.06 24.44 5.68
C GLU A 175 14.03 23.24 5.76
N TYR A 176 13.67 22.18 5.04
CA TYR A 176 14.49 20.98 4.89
C TYR A 176 14.77 20.75 3.41
N PRO A 177 16.03 20.51 3.00
CA PRO A 177 16.33 20.18 1.62
C PRO A 177 15.73 18.81 1.25
N LEU A 178 15.15 18.73 0.06
CA LEU A 178 14.73 17.44 -0.51
C LEU A 178 16.00 16.63 -0.83
N ARG A 179 15.96 15.33 -0.53
CA ARG A 179 17.06 14.41 -0.88
C ARG A 179 17.01 13.98 -2.35
N ASP A 180 15.85 14.08 -2.95
CA ASP A 180 15.57 13.76 -4.34
C ASP A 180 14.72 14.92 -4.90
N THR A 181 15.06 15.41 -6.06
CA THR A 181 14.37 16.51 -6.77
C THR A 181 13.90 16.09 -8.14
N ASP A 182 14.13 14.83 -8.53
CA ASP A 182 13.69 14.27 -9.81
C ASP A 182 12.24 13.74 -9.69
N PHE A 183 11.27 14.61 -9.93
CA PHE A 183 9.84 14.30 -9.91
C PHE A 183 9.18 14.69 -11.24
N PRO A 184 9.40 13.91 -12.31
CA PRO A 184 9.00 14.29 -13.67
C PRO A 184 7.48 14.39 -13.86
N THR A 185 6.69 13.73 -13.01
CA THR A 185 5.23 13.74 -13.10
C THR A 185 4.57 14.83 -12.25
N ILE A 186 5.33 15.63 -11.50
CA ILE A 186 4.79 16.72 -10.67
C ILE A 186 4.82 18.04 -11.44
N ASP A 187 3.65 18.65 -11.60
CA ASP A 187 3.54 20.05 -12.05
C ASP A 187 3.64 20.97 -10.82
N PRO A 188 4.66 21.83 -10.72
CA PRO A 188 4.78 22.80 -9.62
C PRO A 188 3.58 23.74 -9.48
N ALA A 189 2.83 24.01 -10.55
CA ALA A 189 1.65 24.88 -10.54
C ALA A 189 0.43 24.19 -9.93
N ASP A 190 0.32 22.87 -10.07
CA ASP A 190 -0.71 22.03 -9.43
C ASP A 190 -0.13 20.68 -9.01
N PRO A 191 0.62 20.66 -7.91
CA PRO A 191 1.44 19.51 -7.54
C PRO A 191 0.64 18.27 -7.14
N THR A 192 -0.65 18.39 -6.91
CA THR A 192 -1.52 17.26 -6.56
C THR A 192 -2.32 16.72 -7.74
N LYS A 193 -2.21 17.32 -8.93
CA LYS A 193 -2.87 16.82 -10.14
C LYS A 193 -2.17 15.55 -10.62
N LEU A 194 -2.96 14.51 -10.90
CA LEU A 194 -2.46 13.32 -11.60
C LEU A 194 -2.22 13.62 -13.07
N THR A 195 -1.23 12.97 -13.67
CA THR A 195 -1.11 12.93 -15.13
C THR A 195 -2.12 11.92 -15.72
N GLU A 196 -2.34 11.96 -17.02
CA GLU A 196 -3.24 11.00 -17.70
C GLU A 196 -2.74 9.56 -17.52
N GLU A 197 -1.43 9.36 -17.53
CA GLU A 197 -0.81 8.05 -17.33
C GLU A 197 -0.97 7.57 -15.88
N GLU A 198 -0.85 8.47 -14.89
CA GLU A 198 -1.09 8.16 -13.50
C GLU A 198 -2.57 7.81 -13.23
N GLU A 199 -3.50 8.54 -13.84
CA GLU A 199 -4.94 8.24 -13.78
C GLU A 199 -5.24 6.88 -14.40
N ALA A 200 -4.68 6.58 -15.56
CA ALA A 200 -4.84 5.28 -16.24
C ALA A 200 -4.27 4.13 -15.40
N LEU A 201 -3.08 4.31 -14.80
CA LEU A 201 -2.46 3.33 -13.91
C LEU A 201 -3.33 3.08 -12.67
N MET A 202 -3.79 4.16 -12.02
CA MET A 202 -4.64 4.03 -10.84
C MET A 202 -5.97 3.36 -11.16
N GLY A 203 -6.58 3.66 -12.30
CA GLY A 203 -7.79 2.99 -12.78
C GLY A 203 -7.60 1.48 -12.93
N GLN A 204 -6.45 1.04 -13.46
CA GLN A 204 -6.12 -0.39 -13.59
C GLN A 204 -5.91 -1.04 -12.21
N LEU A 205 -5.17 -0.40 -11.31
CA LEU A 205 -4.92 -0.93 -9.95
C LEU A 205 -6.23 -1.02 -9.15
N VAL A 206 -7.04 0.04 -9.12
CA VAL A 206 -8.34 0.05 -8.44
C VAL A 206 -9.24 -1.06 -8.98
N SER A 207 -9.32 -1.21 -10.30
CA SER A 207 -10.08 -2.29 -10.92
C SER A 207 -9.58 -3.67 -10.48
N ALA A 208 -8.26 -3.88 -10.42
CA ALA A 208 -7.69 -5.15 -10.00
C ALA A 208 -8.04 -5.48 -8.54
N PHE A 209 -7.99 -4.50 -7.62
CA PHE A 209 -8.40 -4.69 -6.23
C PHE A 209 -9.89 -5.01 -6.10
N MET A 210 -10.74 -4.28 -6.82
CA MET A 210 -12.19 -4.51 -6.77
C MET A 210 -12.63 -5.86 -7.35
N HIS A 211 -11.89 -6.41 -8.32
CA HIS A 211 -12.22 -7.66 -8.98
C HIS A 211 -11.43 -8.87 -8.44
N SER A 212 -10.56 -8.69 -7.44
CA SER A 212 -9.89 -9.79 -6.76
C SER A 212 -10.89 -10.54 -5.86
N GLU A 213 -11.37 -11.69 -6.30
CA GLU A 213 -12.38 -12.47 -5.56
C GLU A 213 -11.91 -12.82 -4.14
N ARG A 214 -10.64 -13.25 -4.00
CA ARG A 214 -10.07 -13.60 -2.70
C ARG A 214 -9.98 -12.39 -1.77
N LEU A 215 -9.56 -11.23 -2.29
CA LEU A 215 -9.53 -10.00 -1.51
C LEU A 215 -10.93 -9.58 -1.08
N GLN A 216 -11.92 -9.69 -1.97
CA GLN A 216 -13.31 -9.38 -1.64
C GLN A 216 -13.87 -10.31 -0.56
N GLN A 217 -13.51 -11.61 -0.57
CA GLN A 217 -13.89 -12.54 0.48
C GLN A 217 -13.26 -12.17 1.82
N HIS A 218 -11.96 -11.84 1.84
CA HIS A 218 -11.24 -11.42 3.03
C HIS A 218 -11.80 -10.10 3.60
N ALA A 219 -12.05 -9.11 2.74
CA ALA A 219 -12.63 -7.83 3.17
C ALA A 219 -14.03 -8.01 3.81
N ARG A 220 -14.86 -8.88 3.24
CA ARG A 220 -16.17 -9.21 3.85
C ARG A 220 -16.06 -9.97 5.17
N PHE A 221 -15.05 -10.80 5.31
CA PHE A 221 -14.81 -11.52 6.56
C PHE A 221 -14.32 -10.61 7.67
N LEU A 222 -13.51 -9.60 7.32
CA LEU A 222 -13.08 -8.57 8.27
C LEU A 222 -14.21 -7.65 8.72
N TYR A 223 -15.17 -7.34 7.83
CA TYR A 223 -16.34 -6.50 8.12
C TYR A 223 -17.38 -7.24 8.97
#